data_5e4763fc657b9375e87dc35e71b06376
#
_entry.id   5e4763fc657b9375e87dc35e71b06376
#
_cell.length_a   1.000
_cell.length_b   1.000
_cell.length_c   1.000
_cell.angle_alpha   90.00
_cell.angle_beta   90.00
_cell.angle_gamma   90.00
#
_symmetry.space_group_name_H-M   'P 1'
#
loop_
_entity.id
_entity.type
_entity.pdbx_description
1 polymer ?
#
loop_
_entity_poly.entity_id
_entity_poly.type
_entity_poly.pdbx_seq_one_letter_code
_entity_poly.pdbx_strand_id
1 'polypeptide(L)'
;MKKSLVEIAYLRHQDWLRVVYAFGCNKSTAEDIVQEMYIQLIQDVDKGLDLWHNDDVNIYYCWKVLRGIYLNTHKKEARQIKEYIEEIDELKQAEDLGIDEVEYAKRKDQIDGILDELYWYDRKVFEICASGKSVAALSRETGISYYSLYNTYTNAKKHIKEQL
;
A
#
# COMPACT_ATOMS: atom_id res chain seq x y z
N MET A 1 27.29 26.73 14.93
CA MET A 1 25.86 26.44 15.20
C MET A 1 25.64 24.93 15.19
N LYS A 2 25.00 24.40 16.22
CA LYS A 2 24.61 22.98 16.21
C LYS A 2 23.43 22.84 15.22
N LYS A 3 23.52 21.86 14.32
CA LYS A 3 22.41 21.50 13.42
C LYS A 3 21.22 21.01 14.24
N SER A 4 20.01 21.32 13.77
CA SER A 4 18.79 20.78 14.37
C SER A 4 18.71 19.27 14.10
N LEU A 5 17.91 18.55 14.90
CA LEU A 5 17.70 17.12 14.72
C LEU A 5 17.20 16.79 13.30
N VAL A 6 16.29 17.63 12.78
CA VAL A 6 15.72 17.46 11.44
C VAL A 6 16.77 17.69 10.35
N GLU A 7 17.67 18.65 10.52
CA GLU A 7 18.79 18.84 9.57
C GLU A 7 19.72 17.63 9.56
N ILE A 8 19.99 17.01 10.71
CA ILE A 8 20.76 15.76 10.79
C ILE A 8 20.02 14.60 10.12
N ALA A 9 18.72 14.47 10.38
CA ALA A 9 17.90 13.45 9.72
C ALA A 9 17.87 13.65 8.19
N TYR A 10 17.82 14.90 7.70
CA TYR A 10 17.83 15.22 6.29
C TYR A 10 19.13 14.82 5.58
N LEU A 11 20.26 14.82 6.26
CA LEU A 11 21.53 14.32 5.70
C LEU A 11 21.44 12.85 5.27
N ARG A 12 20.52 12.08 5.86
CA ARG A 12 20.24 10.67 5.55
C ARG A 12 19.04 10.48 4.62
N HIS A 13 18.62 11.53 3.91
CA HIS A 13 17.39 11.51 3.09
C HIS A 13 17.34 10.32 2.11
N GLN A 14 18.45 10.03 1.43
CA GLN A 14 18.52 8.90 0.50
C GLN A 14 18.38 7.54 1.21
N ASP A 15 18.87 7.42 2.42
CA ASP A 15 18.74 6.19 3.21
C ASP A 15 17.27 5.97 3.62
N TRP A 16 16.56 7.02 4.01
CA TRP A 16 15.13 6.95 4.32
C TRP A 16 14.30 6.54 3.09
N LEU A 17 14.59 7.08 1.93
CA LEU A 17 13.94 6.66 0.70
C LEU A 17 14.17 5.18 0.40
N ARG A 18 15.38 4.67 0.59
CA ARG A 18 15.69 3.24 0.41
C ARG A 18 14.90 2.35 1.36
N VAL A 19 14.76 2.76 2.62
CA VAL A 19 13.93 2.04 3.61
C VAL A 19 12.49 1.94 3.15
N VAL A 20 11.91 3.03 2.67
CA VAL A 20 10.52 3.07 2.21
C VAL A 20 10.33 2.31 0.88
N TYR A 21 11.30 2.36 -0.01
CA TYR A 21 11.29 1.50 -1.21
C TYR A 21 11.29 0.01 -0.86
N ALA A 22 12.00 -0.38 0.19
CA ALA A 22 11.98 -1.77 0.69
C ALA A 22 10.61 -2.21 1.22
N PHE A 23 9.74 -1.27 1.63
CA PHE A 23 8.34 -1.56 1.96
C PHE A 23 7.46 -1.80 0.72
N GLY A 24 7.95 -1.49 -0.48
CA GLY A 24 7.22 -1.69 -1.74
C GLY A 24 6.57 -0.43 -2.32
N CYS A 25 6.92 0.77 -1.83
CA CYS A 25 6.41 2.03 -2.35
C CYS A 25 7.07 2.44 -3.67
N ASN A 26 6.33 3.18 -4.50
CA ASN A 26 6.89 3.92 -5.63
C ASN A 26 7.60 5.19 -5.15
N LYS A 27 8.30 5.87 -6.07
CA LYS A 27 9.07 7.08 -5.78
C LYS A 27 8.22 8.19 -5.14
N SER A 28 7.07 8.51 -5.72
CA SER A 28 6.20 9.59 -5.25
C SER A 28 5.68 9.33 -3.84
N THR A 29 5.17 8.13 -3.59
CA THR A 29 4.68 7.71 -2.26
C THR A 29 5.81 7.67 -1.23
N ALA A 30 7.01 7.20 -1.62
CA ALA A 30 8.16 7.18 -0.73
C ALA A 30 8.61 8.58 -0.31
N GLU A 31 8.65 9.54 -1.25
CA GLU A 31 8.96 10.93 -0.97
C GLU A 31 7.95 11.55 0.01
N ASP A 32 6.66 11.31 -0.19
CA ASP A 32 5.59 11.78 0.70
C ASP A 32 5.73 11.20 2.12
N ILE A 33 6.01 9.91 2.24
CA ILE A 33 6.19 9.24 3.53
C ILE A 33 7.41 9.80 4.27
N VAL A 34 8.53 10.02 3.57
CA VAL A 34 9.73 10.59 4.18
C VAL A 34 9.51 12.04 4.62
N GLN A 35 8.78 12.84 3.85
CA GLN A 35 8.40 14.20 4.24
C GLN A 35 7.51 14.20 5.49
N GLU A 36 6.54 13.31 5.55
CA GLU A 36 5.67 13.16 6.72
C GLU A 36 6.46 12.74 7.96
N MET A 37 7.48 11.88 7.81
CA MET A 37 8.40 11.55 8.90
C MET A 37 9.10 12.80 9.46
N TYR A 38 9.59 13.71 8.60
CA TYR A 38 10.22 14.94 9.09
C TYR A 38 9.26 15.81 9.90
N ILE A 39 8.01 15.93 9.45
CA ILE A 39 6.97 16.65 10.18
C ILE A 39 6.73 15.99 11.54
N GLN A 40 6.64 14.67 11.57
CA GLN A 40 6.48 13.92 12.81
C GLN A 40 7.65 14.11 13.78
N LEU A 41 8.88 14.08 13.28
CA LEU A 41 10.08 14.34 14.11
C LEU A 41 10.06 15.74 14.74
N ILE A 42 9.67 16.77 13.98
CA ILE A 42 9.53 18.13 14.50
C ILE A 42 8.51 18.16 15.64
N GLN A 43 7.34 17.59 15.41
CA GLN A 43 6.26 17.55 16.40
C GLN A 43 6.66 16.79 17.68
N ASP A 44 7.39 15.70 17.55
CA ASP A 44 7.80 14.87 18.67
C ASP A 44 8.92 15.54 19.50
N VAL A 45 9.84 16.25 18.85
CA VAL A 45 10.83 17.10 19.53
C VAL A 45 10.14 18.24 20.28
N ASP A 46 9.15 18.89 19.67
CA ASP A 46 8.38 19.98 20.30
C ASP A 46 7.58 19.48 21.51
N LYS A 47 7.17 18.22 21.53
CA LYS A 47 6.54 17.56 22.69
C LYS A 47 7.54 17.16 23.79
N GLY A 48 8.82 17.37 23.58
CA GLY A 48 9.87 17.09 24.56
C GLY A 48 10.49 15.68 24.45
N LEU A 49 10.26 14.96 23.35
CA LEU A 49 10.93 13.67 23.10
C LEU A 49 12.40 13.89 22.75
N ASP A 50 13.29 13.16 23.41
CA ASP A 50 14.71 13.12 23.09
C ASP A 50 14.94 12.04 22.02
N LEU A 51 15.21 12.49 20.80
CA LEU A 51 15.41 11.64 19.63
C LEU A 51 16.88 11.59 19.17
N TRP A 52 17.81 12.09 20.02
CA TRP A 52 19.24 12.02 19.78
C TRP A 52 19.81 10.66 20.17
N HIS A 53 20.75 10.17 19.38
CA HIS A 53 21.55 8.99 19.69
C HIS A 53 22.99 9.20 19.20
N ASN A 54 23.94 9.36 20.12
CA ASN A 54 25.37 9.58 19.81
C ASN A 54 25.61 10.69 18.77
N ASP A 55 25.08 11.89 19.02
CA ASP A 55 25.14 13.06 18.12
C ASP A 55 24.48 12.87 16.74
N ASP A 56 23.72 11.82 16.58
CA ASP A 56 22.91 11.51 15.37
C ASP A 56 21.43 11.35 15.75
N VAL A 57 20.58 11.30 14.75
CA VAL A 57 19.15 10.97 14.96
C VAL A 57 19.00 9.49 15.35
N ASN A 58 18.03 9.18 16.20
CA ASN A 58 17.69 7.80 16.51
C ASN A 58 17.12 7.08 15.28
N ILE A 59 17.95 6.32 14.61
CA ILE A 59 17.62 5.63 13.34
C ILE A 59 16.48 4.63 13.52
N TYR A 60 16.45 3.90 14.65
CA TYR A 60 15.37 2.95 14.93
C TYR A 60 14.01 3.65 15.09
N TYR A 61 14.00 4.80 15.75
CA TYR A 61 12.80 5.61 15.88
C TYR A 61 12.29 6.09 14.52
N CYS A 62 13.18 6.62 13.68
CA CYS A 62 12.84 7.03 12.32
C CYS A 62 12.27 5.87 11.49
N TRP A 63 12.86 4.69 11.59
CA TRP A 63 12.36 3.49 10.93
C TRP A 63 10.95 3.12 11.41
N LYS A 64 10.69 3.17 12.72
CA LYS A 64 9.34 2.93 13.28
C LYS A 64 8.31 3.95 12.77
N VAL A 65 8.68 5.22 12.70
CA VAL A 65 7.83 6.28 12.18
C VAL A 65 7.52 6.02 10.70
N LEU A 66 8.53 5.77 9.88
CA LEU A 66 8.35 5.46 8.45
C LEU A 66 7.43 4.27 8.23
N ARG A 67 7.65 3.19 8.98
CA ARG A 67 6.80 1.99 8.91
C ARG A 67 5.36 2.28 9.33
N GLY A 68 5.17 3.05 10.39
CA GLY A 68 3.84 3.46 10.87
C GLY A 68 3.07 4.27 9.83
N ILE A 69 3.72 5.24 9.21
CA ILE A 69 3.14 6.06 8.13
C ILE A 69 2.77 5.17 6.93
N TYR A 70 3.67 4.30 6.50
CA TYR A 70 3.42 3.35 5.42
C TYR A 70 2.19 2.47 5.69
N LEU A 71 2.10 1.87 6.88
CA LEU A 71 0.97 1.01 7.26
C LEU A 71 -0.35 1.80 7.32
N ASN A 72 -0.32 3.04 7.78
CA ASN A 72 -1.51 3.90 7.80
C ASN A 72 -1.97 4.28 6.39
N THR A 73 -1.04 4.57 5.48
CA THR A 73 -1.34 4.82 4.07
C THR A 73 -1.99 3.60 3.43
N HIS A 74 -1.45 2.41 3.67
CA HIS A 74 -2.00 1.15 3.16
C HIS A 74 -3.41 0.86 3.69
N LYS A 75 -3.67 1.11 4.97
CA LYS A 75 -5.01 0.99 5.56
C LYS A 75 -6.02 1.97 4.95
N LYS A 76 -5.58 3.19 4.64
CA LYS A 76 -6.41 4.20 3.97
C LYS A 76 -6.82 3.74 2.57
N GLU A 77 -5.87 3.23 1.79
CA GLU A 77 -6.11 2.67 0.46
C GLU A 77 -7.08 1.48 0.50
N ALA A 78 -6.91 0.59 1.46
CA ALA A 78 -7.82 -0.54 1.68
C ALA A 78 -9.26 -0.08 1.98
N ARG A 79 -9.43 0.99 2.74
CA ARG A 79 -10.75 1.60 2.99
C ARG A 79 -11.38 2.16 1.71
N GLN A 80 -10.60 2.87 0.89
CA GLN A 80 -11.07 3.40 -0.39
C GLN A 80 -11.55 2.27 -1.34
N ILE A 81 -10.84 1.16 -1.39
CA ILE A 81 -11.26 -0.02 -2.16
C ILE A 81 -12.55 -0.62 -1.59
N LYS A 82 -12.70 -0.69 -0.29
CA LYS A 82 -13.92 -1.19 0.35
C LYS A 82 -15.14 -0.35 -0.02
N GLU A 83 -15.03 0.97 0.10
CA GLU A 83 -16.10 1.91 -0.28
C GLU A 83 -16.48 1.76 -1.77
N TYR A 84 -15.48 1.63 -2.65
CA TYR A 84 -15.70 1.42 -4.08
C TYR A 84 -16.42 0.09 -4.39
N ILE A 85 -16.09 -0.98 -3.68
CA ILE A 85 -16.75 -2.29 -3.86
C ILE A 85 -18.20 -2.22 -3.39
N GLU A 86 -18.48 -1.58 -2.27
CA GLU A 86 -19.84 -1.40 -1.76
C GLU A 86 -20.71 -0.63 -2.79
N GLU A 87 -20.16 0.42 -3.42
CA GLU A 87 -20.83 1.17 -4.49
C GLU A 87 -21.12 0.30 -5.74
N ILE A 88 -20.17 -0.54 -6.15
CA ILE A 88 -20.34 -1.46 -7.30
C ILE A 88 -21.38 -2.55 -6.99
N ASP A 89 -21.37 -3.12 -5.80
CA ASP A 89 -22.30 -4.19 -5.41
C ASP A 89 -23.75 -3.69 -5.42
N GLU A 90 -23.99 -2.44 -5.08
CA GLU A 90 -25.30 -1.81 -5.24
C GLU A 90 -25.76 -1.71 -6.72
N LEU A 91 -24.81 -1.54 -7.65
CA LEU A 91 -25.08 -1.46 -9.10
C LEU A 91 -25.24 -2.84 -9.77
N LYS A 92 -24.58 -3.87 -9.25
CA LYS A 92 -24.53 -5.23 -9.84
C LYS A 92 -25.74 -6.10 -9.56
N GLN A 93 -26.67 -5.73 -8.73
CA GLN A 93 -27.92 -6.49 -8.50
C GLN A 93 -28.82 -6.57 -9.73
N ALA A 94 -28.38 -6.04 -10.89
CA ALA A 94 -29.20 -5.92 -12.11
C ALA A 94 -28.82 -6.82 -13.30
N GLU A 95 -27.70 -7.56 -13.30
CA GLU A 95 -27.28 -8.35 -14.48
C GLU A 95 -26.75 -9.74 -14.12
N ASP A 96 -27.49 -10.78 -14.57
CA ASP A 96 -27.12 -12.20 -14.50
C ASP A 96 -26.73 -12.69 -15.91
N LEU A 97 -25.49 -13.23 -16.06
CA LEU A 97 -24.99 -13.82 -17.31
C LEU A 97 -24.43 -15.23 -17.07
N GLY A 98 -25.10 -16.23 -17.68
CA GLY A 98 -24.73 -17.64 -17.58
C GLY A 98 -23.47 -18.03 -18.37
N ILE A 99 -22.59 -18.84 -17.76
CA ILE A 99 -21.43 -19.49 -18.37
C ILE A 99 -21.33 -20.94 -17.88
N ASP A 100 -20.79 -21.85 -18.73
CA ASP A 100 -20.67 -23.29 -18.54
C ASP A 100 -19.95 -23.69 -17.22
N GLU A 101 -20.70 -24.42 -16.35
CA GLU A 101 -20.49 -24.35 -14.88
C GLU A 101 -19.45 -25.31 -14.30
N VAL A 102 -19.09 -26.43 -14.94
CA VAL A 102 -18.37 -27.52 -14.23
C VAL A 102 -16.86 -27.36 -14.23
N GLU A 103 -16.25 -26.98 -15.35
CA GLU A 103 -14.79 -26.78 -15.44
C GLU A 103 -14.37 -25.44 -14.85
N TYR A 104 -15.22 -24.43 -15.00
CA TYR A 104 -15.04 -23.12 -14.39
C TYR A 104 -15.10 -23.20 -12.86
N ALA A 105 -16.03 -23.98 -12.29
CA ALA A 105 -16.14 -24.15 -10.84
C ALA A 105 -14.88 -24.76 -10.20
N LYS A 106 -14.28 -25.78 -10.84
CA LYS A 106 -13.05 -26.40 -10.31
C LYS A 106 -11.84 -25.47 -10.31
N ARG A 107 -11.64 -24.73 -11.40
CA ARG A 107 -10.55 -23.75 -11.50
C ARG A 107 -10.77 -22.57 -10.59
N LYS A 108 -12.03 -22.14 -10.46
CA LYS A 108 -12.42 -21.07 -9.53
C LYS A 108 -12.12 -21.47 -8.10
N ASP A 109 -12.48 -22.66 -7.65
CA ASP A 109 -12.23 -23.14 -6.30
C ASP A 109 -10.72 -23.22 -5.98
N GLN A 110 -9.87 -23.62 -6.94
CA GLN A 110 -8.43 -23.61 -6.78
C GLN A 110 -7.88 -22.17 -6.64
N ILE A 111 -8.33 -21.26 -7.48
CA ILE A 111 -7.91 -19.87 -7.45
C ILE A 111 -8.44 -19.18 -6.20
N ASP A 112 -9.68 -19.43 -5.82
CA ASP A 112 -10.29 -18.87 -4.59
C ASP A 112 -9.51 -19.34 -3.34
N GLY A 113 -9.08 -20.60 -3.30
CA GLY A 113 -8.24 -21.12 -2.22
C GLY A 113 -6.89 -20.39 -2.11
N ILE A 114 -6.25 -20.10 -3.25
CA ILE A 114 -5.00 -19.32 -3.28
C ILE A 114 -5.25 -17.86 -2.89
N LEU A 115 -6.35 -17.28 -3.36
CA LEU A 115 -6.74 -15.90 -3.04
C LEU A 115 -7.10 -15.71 -1.58
N ASP A 116 -7.62 -16.74 -0.90
CA ASP A 116 -7.90 -16.70 0.53
C ASP A 116 -6.65 -16.56 1.40
N GLU A 117 -5.47 -16.92 0.88
CA GLU A 117 -4.18 -16.70 1.54
C GLU A 117 -3.70 -15.23 1.44
N LEU A 118 -4.23 -14.47 0.49
CA LEU A 118 -3.87 -13.06 0.32
C LEU A 118 -4.57 -12.18 1.36
N TYR A 119 -3.92 -11.04 1.65
CA TYR A 119 -4.59 -9.98 2.37
C TYR A 119 -5.83 -9.52 1.60
N TRP A 120 -6.91 -9.23 2.30
CA TRP A 120 -8.20 -8.86 1.73
C TRP A 120 -8.13 -7.78 0.63
N TYR A 121 -7.36 -6.73 0.87
CA TYR A 121 -7.18 -5.64 -0.10
C TYR A 121 -6.53 -6.14 -1.40
N ASP A 122 -5.47 -6.94 -1.30
CA ASP A 122 -4.73 -7.45 -2.45
C ASP A 122 -5.62 -8.38 -3.30
N ARG A 123 -6.39 -9.22 -2.63
CA ARG A 123 -7.39 -10.07 -3.27
C ARG A 123 -8.40 -9.26 -4.07
N LYS A 124 -8.98 -8.22 -3.46
CA LYS A 124 -10.02 -7.39 -4.12
C LYS A 124 -9.49 -6.59 -5.30
N VAL A 125 -8.31 -6.02 -5.19
CA VAL A 125 -7.64 -5.35 -6.33
C VAL A 125 -7.41 -6.33 -7.46
N PHE A 126 -6.92 -7.55 -7.15
CA PHE A 126 -6.74 -8.59 -8.16
C PHE A 126 -8.07 -8.97 -8.83
N GLU A 127 -9.13 -9.24 -8.08
CA GLU A 127 -10.45 -9.63 -8.60
C GLU A 127 -11.04 -8.56 -9.52
N ILE A 128 -10.95 -7.28 -9.14
CA ILE A 128 -11.46 -6.16 -9.94
C ILE A 128 -10.69 -6.05 -11.27
N CYS A 129 -9.35 -6.12 -11.23
CA CYS A 129 -8.53 -6.03 -12.44
C CYS A 129 -8.65 -7.28 -13.32
N ALA A 130 -8.76 -8.46 -12.73
CA ALA A 130 -8.96 -9.73 -13.45
C ALA A 130 -10.33 -9.79 -14.15
N SER A 131 -11.34 -9.09 -13.63
CA SER A 131 -12.67 -8.99 -14.26
C SER A 131 -12.71 -8.08 -15.49
N GLY A 132 -11.60 -7.45 -15.86
CA GLY A 132 -11.44 -6.64 -17.08
C GLY A 132 -11.27 -5.14 -16.86
N LYS A 133 -11.31 -4.65 -15.62
CA LYS A 133 -11.04 -3.25 -15.32
C LYS A 133 -9.53 -2.96 -15.35
N SER A 134 -9.10 -1.96 -16.11
CA SER A 134 -7.70 -1.57 -16.13
C SER A 134 -7.27 -0.92 -14.81
N VAL A 135 -6.01 -1.10 -14.45
CA VAL A 135 -5.42 -0.43 -13.27
C VAL A 135 -5.55 1.09 -13.36
N ALA A 136 -5.39 1.66 -14.55
CA ALA A 136 -5.56 3.10 -14.78
C ALA A 136 -6.99 3.58 -14.50
N ALA A 137 -8.01 2.82 -14.93
CA ALA A 137 -9.42 3.12 -14.65
C ALA A 137 -9.71 3.02 -13.15
N LEU A 138 -9.26 1.96 -12.50
CA LEU A 138 -9.43 1.77 -11.06
C LEU A 138 -8.78 2.90 -10.26
N SER A 139 -7.58 3.34 -10.66
CA SER A 139 -6.88 4.47 -10.06
C SER A 139 -7.70 5.76 -10.15
N ARG A 140 -8.28 6.06 -11.30
CA ARG A 140 -9.11 7.25 -11.50
C ARG A 140 -10.39 7.23 -10.68
N GLU A 141 -11.02 6.07 -10.59
CA GLU A 141 -12.32 5.92 -9.89
C GLU A 141 -12.18 5.92 -8.38
N THR A 142 -11.08 5.39 -7.85
CA THR A 142 -10.84 5.28 -6.39
C THR A 142 -10.00 6.40 -5.81
N GLY A 143 -9.25 7.13 -6.64
CA GLY A 143 -8.25 8.10 -6.19
C GLY A 143 -6.97 7.48 -5.62
N ILE A 144 -6.81 6.15 -5.70
CA ILE A 144 -5.59 5.46 -5.29
C ILE A 144 -4.52 5.59 -6.38
N SER A 145 -3.26 5.74 -5.99
CA SER A 145 -2.13 5.82 -6.91
C SER A 145 -2.10 4.63 -7.88
N TYR A 146 -1.93 4.91 -9.17
CA TYR A 146 -1.75 3.90 -10.20
C TYR A 146 -0.65 2.88 -9.85
N TYR A 147 0.49 3.36 -9.38
CA TYR A 147 1.63 2.49 -9.07
C TYR A 147 1.38 1.60 -7.86
N SER A 148 0.66 2.08 -6.85
CA SER A 148 0.26 1.27 -5.71
C SER A 148 -0.66 0.12 -6.15
N LEU A 149 -1.69 0.41 -6.93
CA LEU A 149 -2.59 -0.60 -7.48
C LEU A 149 -1.88 -1.57 -8.43
N TYR A 150 -1.01 -1.06 -9.29
CA TYR A 150 -0.22 -1.88 -10.21
C TYR A 150 0.68 -2.87 -9.48
N ASN A 151 1.39 -2.42 -8.45
CA ASN A 151 2.24 -3.27 -7.62
C ASN A 151 1.41 -4.33 -6.89
N THR A 152 0.28 -3.94 -6.31
CA THR A 152 -0.64 -4.87 -5.63
C THR A 152 -1.15 -5.94 -6.59
N TYR A 153 -1.62 -5.54 -7.76
CA TYR A 153 -2.11 -6.46 -8.79
C TYR A 153 -1.01 -7.41 -9.30
N THR A 154 0.17 -6.87 -9.58
CA THR A 154 1.31 -7.64 -10.09
C THR A 154 1.80 -8.64 -9.06
N ASN A 155 1.89 -8.26 -7.79
CA ASN A 155 2.30 -9.14 -6.70
C ASN A 155 1.29 -10.27 -6.47
N ALA A 156 -0.01 -9.96 -6.48
CA ALA A 156 -1.07 -10.96 -6.39
C ALA A 156 -1.01 -11.96 -7.56
N LYS A 157 -0.83 -11.46 -8.77
CA LYS A 157 -0.69 -12.29 -9.98
C LYS A 157 0.53 -13.21 -9.93
N LYS A 158 1.65 -12.70 -9.40
CA LYS A 158 2.87 -13.49 -9.20
C LYS A 158 2.64 -14.60 -8.17
N HIS A 159 2.03 -14.27 -7.04
CA HIS A 159 1.71 -15.25 -5.99
C HIS A 159 0.82 -16.38 -6.52
N ILE A 160 -0.22 -16.06 -7.28
CA ILE A 160 -1.10 -17.05 -7.89
C ILE A 160 -0.32 -17.97 -8.86
N LYS A 161 0.55 -17.41 -9.70
CA LYS A 161 1.37 -18.20 -10.63
C LYS A 161 2.33 -19.16 -9.94
N GLU A 162 2.87 -18.77 -8.80
CA GLU A 162 3.79 -19.61 -8.02
C GLU A 162 3.08 -20.78 -7.31
N GLN A 163 1.77 -20.65 -7.07
CA GLN A 163 0.95 -21.67 -6.40
C GLN A 163 0.19 -22.61 -7.36
N LEU A 164 0.06 -22.26 -8.63
CA LEU A 164 -0.52 -23.10 -9.68
C LEU A 164 0.48 -24.08 -10.26
#